data_da9ef9c4676df9945b07794054f859f2
#
_entry.id   da9ef9c4676df9945b07794054f859f2
#
_cell.length_a   1.000
_cell.length_b   1.000
_cell.length_c   1.000
_cell.angle_alpha   90.00
_cell.angle_beta   90.00
_cell.angle_gamma   90.00
#
_symmetry.space_group_name_H-M   'P 1'
#
loop_
_entity.id
_entity.type
_entity.pdbx_description
1 polymer ?
#
loop_
_entity_poly.entity_id
_entity_poly.type
_entity_poly.pdbx_seq_one_letter_code
_entity_poly.pdbx_strand_id
1 'polypeptide(L)'
;MKQQICILGSTGSIGTQALDVISQHPDLYEAYALTANHRWKELAEQARRFNPAAVVIADEAYYDALKQELADMPDVKVYAGSKALEDIVESPSIDMVLTAMVGYSGLAPTIHAIKAKKKICLANKETLVVAGELILQLAQQYHVPILPVDSEHSAIFQSLVGEDENEIEKILLTCSGGPFRTFTHEQLKTVTAADALKHPTWDMGAKITIDSASLMNKGFEVIEAKWLFGVPADKIQVLVHPQSIVHSAVQFCDGGVKAQLGVPDMRLPIQYAFSFPQRLPLGGDRLDLFRQPLEFFEPDVEKFKCLAMAYESIHKGGNMPCIVNAANEIVNEGFRKGACSFLAMGDIIEKAMQIVAFDSNPDYDVYVQTDAEARRVALDIMNNK
;
A
#
# COMPACT_ATOMS: atom_id res chain seq x y z
N MET A 1 -26.56 9.25 -9.64
CA MET A 1 -26.39 7.76 -9.53
C MET A 1 -25.35 7.51 -8.47
N LYS A 2 -25.43 6.42 -7.71
CA LYS A 2 -24.39 6.01 -6.77
C LYS A 2 -23.14 5.57 -7.52
N GLN A 3 -21.97 5.86 -6.99
CA GLN A 3 -20.73 5.36 -7.55
C GLN A 3 -20.54 3.88 -7.20
N GLN A 4 -20.24 3.08 -8.20
CA GLN A 4 -20.08 1.63 -8.10
C GLN A 4 -18.59 1.31 -7.84
N ILE A 5 -18.32 0.73 -6.67
CA ILE A 5 -16.96 0.50 -6.20
C ILE A 5 -16.62 -0.99 -6.24
N CYS A 6 -15.50 -1.32 -6.88
CA CYS A 6 -14.85 -2.61 -6.73
C CYS A 6 -13.76 -2.51 -5.65
N ILE A 7 -13.80 -3.43 -4.67
CA ILE A 7 -12.80 -3.50 -3.60
C ILE A 7 -11.96 -4.75 -3.80
N LEU A 8 -10.73 -4.57 -4.26
CA LEU A 8 -9.73 -5.64 -4.33
C LEU A 8 -9.12 -5.84 -2.94
N GLY A 9 -9.46 -6.96 -2.29
CA GLY A 9 -9.02 -7.26 -0.92
C GLY A 9 -9.97 -6.72 0.17
N SER A 10 -11.27 -6.90 -0.01
CA SER A 10 -12.31 -6.37 0.89
C SER A 10 -12.26 -6.89 2.33
N THR A 11 -11.70 -8.08 2.54
CA THR A 11 -11.56 -8.70 3.88
C THR A 11 -10.29 -8.25 4.63
N GLY A 12 -9.43 -7.46 3.99
CA GLY A 12 -8.24 -6.87 4.62
C GLY A 12 -8.57 -5.63 5.46
N SER A 13 -7.57 -5.09 6.19
CA SER A 13 -7.75 -3.91 7.05
C SER A 13 -8.29 -2.69 6.29
N ILE A 14 -7.76 -2.40 5.11
CA ILE A 14 -8.24 -1.28 4.27
C ILE A 14 -9.62 -1.58 3.70
N GLY A 15 -9.84 -2.80 3.21
CA GLY A 15 -11.13 -3.20 2.62
C GLY A 15 -12.29 -3.13 3.60
N THR A 16 -12.10 -3.57 4.84
CA THR A 16 -13.14 -3.49 5.88
C THR A 16 -13.45 -2.05 6.27
N GLN A 17 -12.45 -1.18 6.36
CA GLN A 17 -12.63 0.25 6.61
C GLN A 17 -13.29 0.96 5.41
N ALA A 18 -13.01 0.54 4.17
CA ALA A 18 -13.68 1.04 2.99
C ALA A 18 -15.18 0.69 2.99
N LEU A 19 -15.52 -0.53 3.40
CA LEU A 19 -16.92 -0.94 3.58
C LEU A 19 -17.62 -0.16 4.69
N ASP A 20 -16.90 0.22 5.76
CA ASP A 20 -17.45 1.12 6.77
C ASP A 20 -17.74 2.52 6.18
N VAL A 21 -16.82 3.09 5.39
CA VAL A 21 -17.05 4.36 4.67
C VAL A 21 -18.26 4.26 3.75
N ILE A 22 -18.40 3.19 2.97
CA ILE A 22 -19.56 2.98 2.09
C ILE A 22 -20.87 2.92 2.92
N SER A 23 -20.83 2.25 4.07
CA SER A 23 -22.01 2.14 4.94
C SER A 23 -22.43 3.46 5.57
N GLN A 24 -21.50 4.42 5.76
CA GLN A 24 -21.79 5.77 6.25
C GLN A 24 -22.37 6.68 5.16
N HIS A 25 -22.19 6.35 3.87
CA HIS A 25 -22.66 7.15 2.74
C HIS A 25 -23.42 6.31 1.70
N PRO A 26 -24.52 5.62 2.11
CA PRO A 26 -25.24 4.67 1.26
C PRO A 26 -25.96 5.34 0.08
N ASP A 27 -26.14 6.66 0.12
CA ASP A 27 -26.72 7.42 -1.00
C ASP A 27 -25.71 7.77 -2.09
N LEU A 28 -24.40 7.71 -1.78
CA LEU A 28 -23.31 8.07 -2.69
C LEU A 28 -22.59 6.86 -3.27
N TYR A 29 -22.44 5.79 -2.49
CA TYR A 29 -21.60 4.65 -2.82
C TYR A 29 -22.32 3.33 -2.75
N GLU A 30 -21.87 2.39 -3.56
CA GLU A 30 -22.31 0.99 -3.55
C GLU A 30 -21.12 0.06 -3.77
N ALA A 31 -21.02 -1.00 -2.97
CA ALA A 31 -20.01 -2.04 -3.14
C ALA A 31 -20.46 -2.99 -4.26
N TYR A 32 -20.02 -2.72 -5.49
CA TYR A 32 -20.40 -3.50 -6.68
C TYR A 32 -19.72 -4.87 -6.72
N ALA A 33 -18.42 -4.92 -6.42
CA ALA A 33 -17.66 -6.16 -6.41
C ALA A 33 -16.71 -6.22 -5.20
N LEU A 34 -16.69 -7.37 -4.53
CA LEU A 34 -15.84 -7.63 -3.37
C LEU A 34 -14.92 -8.80 -3.66
N THR A 35 -13.64 -8.69 -3.26
CA THR A 35 -12.68 -9.77 -3.50
C THR A 35 -11.91 -10.13 -2.23
N ALA A 36 -11.52 -11.39 -2.12
CA ALA A 36 -10.62 -11.87 -1.07
C ALA A 36 -9.67 -12.94 -1.64
N ASN A 37 -8.57 -13.21 -0.93
CA ASN A 37 -7.67 -14.31 -1.31
C ASN A 37 -8.21 -15.67 -0.84
N HIS A 38 -8.19 -15.91 0.49
CA HIS A 38 -8.61 -17.20 1.10
C HIS A 38 -9.68 -17.03 2.19
N ARG A 39 -10.03 -15.81 2.56
CA ARG A 39 -11.02 -15.51 3.62
C ARG A 39 -12.44 -15.57 3.07
N TRP A 40 -12.86 -16.74 2.59
CA TRP A 40 -14.15 -16.90 1.93
C TRP A 40 -15.35 -16.70 2.86
N LYS A 41 -15.21 -17.01 4.17
CA LYS A 41 -16.29 -16.82 5.14
C LYS A 41 -16.60 -15.35 5.37
N GLU A 42 -15.55 -14.57 5.63
CA GLU A 42 -15.67 -13.11 5.79
C GLU A 42 -16.18 -12.45 4.50
N LEU A 43 -15.76 -12.96 3.33
CA LEU A 43 -16.27 -12.48 2.05
C LEU A 43 -17.75 -12.78 1.88
N ALA A 44 -18.24 -13.96 2.30
CA ALA A 44 -19.65 -14.31 2.28
C ALA A 44 -20.48 -13.44 3.26
N GLU A 45 -19.96 -13.15 4.46
CA GLU A 45 -20.59 -12.23 5.41
C GLU A 45 -20.69 -10.81 4.83
N GLN A 46 -19.63 -10.33 4.16
CA GLN A 46 -19.65 -9.04 3.47
C GLN A 46 -20.66 -9.04 2.32
N ALA A 47 -20.74 -10.12 1.54
CA ALA A 47 -21.74 -10.26 0.48
C ALA A 47 -23.18 -10.18 1.01
N ARG A 48 -23.48 -10.84 2.13
CA ARG A 48 -24.79 -10.75 2.79
C ARG A 48 -25.13 -9.34 3.26
N ARG A 49 -24.12 -8.60 3.76
CA ARG A 49 -24.33 -7.25 4.29
C ARG A 49 -24.47 -6.20 3.19
N PHE A 50 -23.68 -6.29 2.12
CA PHE A 50 -23.57 -5.23 1.11
C PHE A 50 -24.27 -5.58 -0.21
N ASN A 51 -24.71 -6.83 -0.39
CA ASN A 51 -25.39 -7.34 -1.58
C ASN A 51 -24.71 -6.92 -2.91
N PRO A 52 -23.39 -7.22 -3.08
CA PRO A 52 -22.68 -6.84 -4.29
C PRO A 52 -23.20 -7.60 -5.52
N ALA A 53 -22.96 -7.07 -6.72
CA ALA A 53 -23.26 -7.79 -7.96
C ALA A 53 -22.34 -9.03 -8.15
N ALA A 54 -21.12 -8.98 -7.60
CA ALA A 54 -20.17 -10.08 -7.71
C ALA A 54 -19.23 -10.18 -6.51
N VAL A 55 -18.76 -11.41 -6.26
CA VAL A 55 -17.64 -11.70 -5.36
C VAL A 55 -16.60 -12.55 -6.07
N VAL A 56 -15.31 -12.31 -5.77
CA VAL A 56 -14.20 -13.07 -6.35
C VAL A 56 -13.32 -13.61 -5.23
N ILE A 57 -13.07 -14.92 -5.22
CA ILE A 57 -12.08 -15.56 -4.35
C ILE A 57 -10.84 -15.91 -5.18
N ALA A 58 -9.67 -15.33 -4.82
CA ALA A 58 -8.45 -15.53 -5.62
C ALA A 58 -7.91 -16.96 -5.53
N ASP A 59 -8.00 -17.59 -4.37
CA ASP A 59 -7.64 -19.00 -4.18
C ASP A 59 -8.82 -19.88 -4.61
N GLU A 60 -8.67 -20.53 -5.76
CA GLU A 60 -9.68 -21.40 -6.37
C GLU A 60 -10.11 -22.56 -5.48
N ALA A 61 -9.25 -22.98 -4.51
CA ALA A 61 -9.60 -24.03 -3.58
C ALA A 61 -10.85 -23.72 -2.72
N TYR A 62 -11.21 -22.46 -2.59
CA TYR A 62 -12.37 -22.01 -1.81
C TYR A 62 -13.59 -21.66 -2.67
N TYR A 63 -13.54 -21.86 -3.99
CA TYR A 63 -14.64 -21.52 -4.90
C TYR A 63 -15.94 -22.21 -4.54
N ASP A 64 -15.92 -23.54 -4.43
CA ASP A 64 -17.11 -24.33 -4.17
C ASP A 64 -17.70 -24.03 -2.79
N ALA A 65 -16.84 -23.82 -1.78
CA ALA A 65 -17.29 -23.45 -0.43
C ALA A 65 -18.00 -22.07 -0.42
N LEU A 66 -17.43 -21.07 -1.08
CA LEU A 66 -18.02 -19.74 -1.19
C LEU A 66 -19.33 -19.79 -1.98
N LYS A 67 -19.37 -20.52 -3.10
CA LYS A 67 -20.55 -20.67 -3.94
C LYS A 67 -21.70 -21.37 -3.21
N GLN A 68 -21.38 -22.40 -2.42
CA GLN A 68 -22.38 -23.09 -1.59
C GLN A 68 -22.90 -22.19 -0.47
N GLU A 69 -22.04 -21.43 0.19
CA GLU A 69 -22.40 -20.49 1.25
C GLU A 69 -23.35 -19.39 0.75
N LEU A 70 -23.19 -18.95 -0.50
CA LEU A 70 -24.02 -17.91 -1.13
C LEU A 70 -25.15 -18.48 -2.02
N ALA A 71 -25.50 -19.76 -1.89
CA ALA A 71 -26.52 -20.39 -2.72
C ALA A 71 -27.93 -19.76 -2.57
N ASP A 72 -28.20 -19.12 -1.43
CA ASP A 72 -29.42 -18.38 -1.13
C ASP A 72 -29.42 -16.93 -1.67
N MET A 73 -28.32 -16.49 -2.29
CA MET A 73 -28.15 -15.17 -2.92
C MET A 73 -27.91 -15.29 -4.45
N PRO A 74 -28.91 -15.70 -5.24
CA PRO A 74 -28.73 -16.04 -6.65
C PRO A 74 -28.32 -14.86 -7.54
N ASP A 75 -28.54 -13.64 -7.09
CA ASP A 75 -28.17 -12.42 -7.82
C ASP A 75 -26.69 -12.07 -7.65
N VAL A 76 -26.00 -12.61 -6.64
CA VAL A 76 -24.58 -12.42 -6.39
C VAL A 76 -23.79 -13.44 -7.20
N LYS A 77 -23.03 -12.97 -8.17
CA LYS A 77 -22.18 -13.85 -9.00
C LYS A 77 -20.88 -14.19 -8.26
N VAL A 78 -20.53 -15.46 -8.23
CA VAL A 78 -19.33 -15.97 -7.58
C VAL A 78 -18.29 -16.38 -8.63
N TYR A 79 -17.10 -15.81 -8.55
CA TYR A 79 -15.95 -16.11 -9.43
C TYR A 79 -14.73 -16.52 -8.61
N ALA A 80 -13.76 -17.16 -9.26
CA ALA A 80 -12.50 -17.55 -8.62
C ALA A 80 -11.29 -17.39 -9.54
N GLY A 81 -10.12 -17.32 -8.92
CA GLY A 81 -8.81 -17.26 -9.59
C GLY A 81 -8.31 -15.86 -9.88
N SER A 82 -7.01 -15.77 -10.20
CA SER A 82 -6.34 -14.51 -10.50
C SER A 82 -6.91 -13.83 -11.75
N LYS A 83 -7.25 -14.62 -12.77
CA LYS A 83 -7.88 -14.07 -13.99
C LYS A 83 -9.22 -13.40 -13.70
N ALA A 84 -10.02 -13.95 -12.79
CA ALA A 84 -11.29 -13.34 -12.41
C ALA A 84 -11.12 -11.99 -11.68
N LEU A 85 -9.97 -11.77 -10.99
CA LEU A 85 -9.63 -10.46 -10.41
C LEU A 85 -9.31 -9.41 -11.49
N GLU A 86 -8.67 -9.83 -12.57
CA GLU A 86 -8.39 -8.95 -13.72
C GLU A 86 -9.69 -8.63 -14.49
N ASP A 87 -10.53 -9.64 -14.72
CA ASP A 87 -11.76 -9.49 -15.50
C ASP A 87 -12.82 -8.66 -14.77
N ILE A 88 -12.95 -8.81 -13.44
CA ILE A 88 -13.98 -8.10 -12.69
C ILE A 88 -13.78 -6.58 -12.71
N VAL A 89 -12.54 -6.09 -12.66
CA VAL A 89 -12.27 -4.64 -12.66
C VAL A 89 -12.56 -3.99 -14.01
N GLU A 90 -12.67 -4.78 -15.09
CA GLU A 90 -13.03 -4.30 -16.42
C GLU A 90 -14.55 -4.09 -16.58
N SER A 91 -15.39 -4.57 -15.64
CA SER A 91 -16.85 -4.44 -15.73
C SER A 91 -17.28 -3.00 -16.01
N PRO A 92 -18.11 -2.75 -17.04
CA PRO A 92 -18.54 -1.39 -17.40
C PRO A 92 -19.36 -0.71 -16.30
N SER A 93 -19.93 -1.47 -15.38
CA SER A 93 -20.71 -0.93 -14.26
C SER A 93 -19.86 -0.36 -13.14
N ILE A 94 -18.56 -0.65 -13.10
CA ILE A 94 -17.66 -0.15 -12.05
C ILE A 94 -17.17 1.25 -12.41
N ASP A 95 -17.29 2.20 -11.48
CA ASP A 95 -16.78 3.56 -11.64
C ASP A 95 -15.36 3.71 -11.07
N MET A 96 -15.09 3.06 -9.93
CA MET A 96 -13.79 3.12 -9.28
C MET A 96 -13.36 1.79 -8.68
N VAL A 97 -12.05 1.60 -8.59
CA VAL A 97 -11.42 0.42 -8.01
C VAL A 97 -10.55 0.85 -6.83
N LEU A 98 -10.83 0.31 -5.65
CA LEU A 98 -9.95 0.38 -4.49
C LEU A 98 -8.99 -0.81 -4.55
N THR A 99 -7.70 -0.54 -4.74
CA THR A 99 -6.66 -1.57 -4.78
C THR A 99 -6.09 -1.77 -3.38
N ALA A 100 -6.71 -2.65 -2.58
CA ALA A 100 -6.33 -2.93 -1.20
C ALA A 100 -5.72 -4.34 -1.02
N MET A 101 -5.16 -4.89 -2.08
CA MET A 101 -4.38 -6.13 -2.06
C MET A 101 -3.00 -5.89 -1.44
N VAL A 102 -2.32 -6.94 -1.01
CA VAL A 102 -1.01 -6.86 -0.38
C VAL A 102 0.08 -7.32 -1.37
N GLY A 103 1.16 -6.55 -1.44
CA GLY A 103 2.33 -6.91 -2.21
C GLY A 103 2.13 -6.87 -3.73
N TYR A 104 2.93 -7.64 -4.45
CA TYR A 104 2.97 -7.70 -5.91
C TYR A 104 1.62 -8.02 -6.57
N SER A 105 0.74 -8.76 -5.89
CA SER A 105 -0.51 -9.28 -6.47
C SER A 105 -1.49 -8.20 -6.96
N GLY A 106 -1.33 -6.95 -6.53
CA GLY A 106 -2.15 -5.82 -6.96
C GLY A 106 -1.79 -5.26 -8.34
N LEU A 107 -0.62 -5.60 -8.90
CA LEU A 107 -0.12 -4.99 -10.13
C LEU A 107 -1.00 -5.28 -11.35
N ALA A 108 -1.25 -6.55 -11.68
CA ALA A 108 -2.02 -6.94 -12.86
C ALA A 108 -3.47 -6.41 -12.82
N PRO A 109 -4.25 -6.58 -11.74
CA PRO A 109 -5.60 -6.03 -11.67
C PRO A 109 -5.63 -4.50 -11.77
N THR A 110 -4.61 -3.79 -11.25
CA THR A 110 -4.51 -2.33 -11.40
C THR A 110 -4.28 -1.91 -12.84
N ILE A 111 -3.42 -2.62 -13.59
CA ILE A 111 -3.21 -2.39 -15.03
C ILE A 111 -4.52 -2.58 -15.81
N HIS A 112 -5.27 -3.65 -15.53
CA HIS A 112 -6.55 -3.93 -16.16
C HIS A 112 -7.59 -2.84 -15.85
N ALA A 113 -7.67 -2.40 -14.60
CA ALA A 113 -8.57 -1.31 -14.19
C ALA A 113 -8.23 0.01 -14.90
N ILE A 114 -6.94 0.36 -15.04
CA ILE A 114 -6.50 1.56 -15.76
C ILE A 114 -6.89 1.46 -17.24
N LYS A 115 -6.61 0.32 -17.92
CA LYS A 115 -6.98 0.12 -19.32
C LYS A 115 -8.49 0.18 -19.53
N ALA A 116 -9.28 -0.27 -18.55
CA ALA A 116 -10.73 -0.14 -18.55
C ALA A 116 -11.24 1.24 -18.11
N LYS A 117 -10.33 2.22 -17.92
CA LYS A 117 -10.61 3.63 -17.57
C LYS A 117 -11.35 3.79 -16.25
N LYS A 118 -11.06 2.93 -15.26
CA LYS A 118 -11.62 3.05 -13.90
C LYS A 118 -10.79 4.02 -13.08
N LYS A 119 -11.44 4.88 -12.28
CA LYS A 119 -10.77 5.69 -11.25
C LYS A 119 -10.07 4.76 -10.26
N ILE A 120 -8.78 4.98 -9.99
CA ILE A 120 -8.00 4.15 -9.07
C ILE A 120 -7.88 4.86 -7.72
N CYS A 121 -8.33 4.18 -6.65
CA CYS A 121 -8.04 4.54 -5.27
C CYS A 121 -6.93 3.59 -4.78
N LEU A 122 -5.68 4.08 -4.77
CA LEU A 122 -4.50 3.24 -4.61
C LEU A 122 -4.13 3.11 -3.14
N ALA A 123 -4.35 1.91 -2.57
CA ALA A 123 -3.86 1.54 -1.24
C ALA A 123 -2.70 0.53 -1.29
N ASN A 124 -2.53 -0.16 -2.43
CA ASN A 124 -1.43 -1.08 -2.66
C ASN A 124 -0.21 -0.34 -3.21
N LYS A 125 0.63 0.17 -2.32
CA LYS A 125 1.85 0.93 -2.69
C LYS A 125 2.82 0.11 -3.53
N GLU A 126 2.86 -1.21 -3.32
CA GLU A 126 3.77 -2.10 -4.03
C GLU A 126 3.55 -2.06 -5.54
N THR A 127 2.36 -1.72 -6.01
CA THR A 127 2.09 -1.48 -7.44
C THR A 127 2.99 -0.39 -8.02
N LEU A 128 3.16 0.74 -7.31
CA LEU A 128 4.06 1.81 -7.75
C LEU A 128 5.53 1.53 -7.43
N VAL A 129 5.81 0.78 -6.37
CA VAL A 129 7.17 0.34 -6.06
C VAL A 129 7.71 -0.55 -7.17
N VAL A 130 6.92 -1.54 -7.59
CA VAL A 130 7.34 -2.52 -8.61
C VAL A 130 7.44 -1.89 -9.98
N ALA A 131 6.42 -1.17 -10.42
CA ALA A 131 6.25 -0.75 -11.81
C ALA A 131 5.71 0.68 -11.95
N GLY A 132 6.16 1.61 -11.09
CA GLY A 132 5.60 2.96 -11.00
C GLY A 132 5.64 3.72 -12.33
N GLU A 133 6.73 3.64 -13.07
CA GLU A 133 6.84 4.26 -14.39
C GLU A 133 5.78 3.74 -15.36
N LEU A 134 5.65 2.41 -15.48
CA LEU A 134 4.66 1.77 -16.33
C LEU A 134 3.23 2.16 -15.93
N ILE A 135 2.93 2.15 -14.64
CA ILE A 135 1.59 2.49 -14.12
C ILE A 135 1.23 3.94 -14.43
N LEU A 136 2.16 4.89 -14.23
CA LEU A 136 1.89 6.31 -14.52
C LEU A 136 1.78 6.57 -16.02
N GLN A 137 2.60 5.93 -16.85
CA GLN A 137 2.47 6.01 -18.31
C GLN A 137 1.11 5.50 -18.77
N LEU A 138 0.63 4.37 -18.25
CA LEU A 138 -0.70 3.85 -18.55
C LEU A 138 -1.81 4.79 -18.04
N ALA A 139 -1.71 5.29 -16.80
CA ALA A 139 -2.68 6.21 -16.25
C ALA A 139 -2.81 7.49 -17.10
N GLN A 140 -1.68 8.04 -17.56
CA GLN A 140 -1.66 9.18 -18.46
C GLN A 140 -2.27 8.84 -19.83
N GLN A 141 -1.88 7.71 -20.43
CA GLN A 141 -2.38 7.26 -21.72
C GLN A 141 -3.90 7.05 -21.74
N TYR A 142 -4.46 6.48 -20.68
CA TYR A 142 -5.89 6.20 -20.55
C TYR A 142 -6.68 7.32 -19.86
N HIS A 143 -6.00 8.41 -19.43
CA HIS A 143 -6.59 9.55 -18.71
C HIS A 143 -7.29 9.13 -17.42
N VAL A 144 -6.66 8.24 -16.65
CA VAL A 144 -7.18 7.70 -15.40
C VAL A 144 -6.53 8.39 -14.21
N PRO A 145 -7.32 8.98 -13.28
CA PRO A 145 -6.77 9.53 -12.04
C PRO A 145 -6.39 8.39 -11.09
N ILE A 146 -5.20 8.52 -10.48
CA ILE A 146 -4.77 7.68 -9.36
C ILE A 146 -4.83 8.52 -8.10
N LEU A 147 -5.69 8.16 -7.15
CA LEU A 147 -5.87 8.86 -5.88
C LEU A 147 -5.25 8.04 -4.76
N PRO A 148 -4.31 8.61 -3.98
CA PRO A 148 -3.65 7.89 -2.92
C PRO A 148 -4.59 7.61 -1.75
N VAL A 149 -4.51 6.41 -1.21
CA VAL A 149 -5.20 5.95 0.01
C VAL A 149 -4.23 5.75 1.16
N ASP A 150 -2.94 5.49 0.88
CA ASP A 150 -1.94 5.49 1.93
C ASP A 150 -1.94 6.83 2.67
N SER A 151 -1.90 6.81 4.01
CA SER A 151 -2.18 7.99 4.84
C SER A 151 -1.25 9.16 4.56
N GLU A 152 0.03 8.87 4.39
CA GLU A 152 1.06 9.87 4.11
C GLU A 152 0.89 10.49 2.71
N HIS A 153 0.62 9.65 1.71
CA HIS A 153 0.42 10.11 0.33
C HIS A 153 -0.90 10.88 0.18
N SER A 154 -1.95 10.44 0.87
CA SER A 154 -3.20 11.20 0.97
C SER A 154 -2.96 12.57 1.61
N ALA A 155 -2.12 12.65 2.66
CA ALA A 155 -1.79 13.91 3.32
C ALA A 155 -1.02 14.86 2.39
N ILE A 156 -0.04 14.34 1.64
CA ILE A 156 0.71 15.11 0.64
C ILE A 156 -0.25 15.60 -0.45
N PHE A 157 -1.08 14.71 -1.00
CA PHE A 157 -2.08 15.06 -2.00
C PHE A 157 -3.02 16.16 -1.51
N GLN A 158 -3.54 16.05 -0.28
CA GLN A 158 -4.41 17.06 0.32
C GLN A 158 -3.69 18.42 0.50
N SER A 159 -2.40 18.40 0.80
CA SER A 159 -1.59 19.61 0.96
C SER A 159 -1.29 20.29 -0.37
N LEU A 160 -1.33 19.53 -1.48
CA LEU A 160 -1.10 20.05 -2.84
C LEU A 160 -2.37 20.56 -3.53
N VAL A 161 -3.56 20.32 -2.97
CA VAL A 161 -4.80 20.84 -3.58
C VAL A 161 -4.78 22.36 -3.63
N GLY A 162 -4.90 22.92 -4.86
CA GLY A 162 -4.84 24.34 -5.12
C GLY A 162 -3.43 24.93 -5.22
N GLU A 163 -2.40 24.08 -5.28
CA GLU A 163 -1.00 24.46 -5.39
C GLU A 163 -0.36 24.04 -6.73
N ASP A 164 -1.18 23.85 -7.75
CA ASP A 164 -0.77 23.23 -9.03
C ASP A 164 0.39 23.96 -9.75
N GLU A 165 0.53 25.27 -9.52
CA GLU A 165 1.60 26.09 -10.13
C GLU A 165 2.77 26.35 -9.17
N ASN A 166 2.72 25.84 -7.93
CA ASN A 166 3.72 26.13 -6.92
C ASN A 166 4.80 25.05 -6.85
N GLU A 167 6.06 25.50 -6.89
CA GLU A 167 7.20 24.58 -6.84
C GLU A 167 7.33 23.92 -5.47
N ILE A 168 7.40 22.58 -5.47
CA ILE A 168 7.72 21.78 -4.29
C ILE A 168 9.23 21.86 -4.05
N GLU A 169 9.64 22.43 -2.91
CA GLU A 169 11.02 22.36 -2.47
C GLU A 169 11.34 20.97 -1.91
N LYS A 170 10.47 20.47 -0.99
CA LYS A 170 10.59 19.14 -0.37
C LYS A 170 9.24 18.54 -0.02
N ILE A 171 9.17 17.21 -0.09
CA ILE A 171 8.16 16.42 0.61
C ILE A 171 8.72 16.00 1.97
N LEU A 172 7.98 16.26 3.03
CA LEU A 172 8.29 15.87 4.40
C LEU A 172 7.44 14.65 4.76
N LEU A 173 7.99 13.46 4.50
CA LEU A 173 7.29 12.18 4.63
C LEU A 173 7.44 11.66 6.06
N THR A 174 6.37 11.68 6.85
CA THR A 174 6.42 11.26 8.26
C THR A 174 6.30 9.74 8.41
N CYS A 175 6.84 9.20 9.51
CA CYS A 175 6.63 7.82 9.95
C CYS A 175 6.63 7.74 11.48
N SER A 176 6.02 6.68 12.05
CA SER A 176 6.09 6.42 13.49
C SER A 176 7.50 6.08 13.99
N GLY A 177 8.37 5.61 13.08
CA GLY A 177 9.68 5.05 13.39
C GLY A 177 9.65 3.58 13.82
N GLY A 178 8.47 2.97 13.90
CA GLY A 178 8.27 1.57 14.26
C GLY A 178 8.58 1.24 15.72
N PRO A 179 8.41 -0.04 16.14
CA PRO A 179 8.60 -0.45 17.53
C PRO A 179 10.06 -0.41 17.99
N PHE A 180 11.01 -0.45 17.06
CA PHE A 180 12.45 -0.55 17.39
C PHE A 180 13.20 0.79 17.28
N ARG A 181 12.48 1.89 17.14
CA ARG A 181 13.05 3.24 16.96
C ARG A 181 14.16 3.56 17.97
N THR A 182 13.96 3.21 19.25
CA THR A 182 14.89 3.50 20.35
C THR A 182 15.86 2.35 20.67
N PHE A 183 15.79 1.22 19.97
CA PHE A 183 16.64 0.07 20.23
C PHE A 183 18.07 0.31 19.72
N THR A 184 19.04 -0.24 20.44
CA THR A 184 20.43 -0.31 19.99
C THR A 184 20.60 -1.44 18.97
N HIS A 185 21.68 -1.40 18.20
CA HIS A 185 22.00 -2.49 17.24
C HIS A 185 22.13 -3.85 17.95
N GLU A 186 22.68 -3.89 19.17
CA GLU A 186 22.77 -5.14 19.96
C GLU A 186 21.39 -5.69 20.32
N GLN A 187 20.45 -4.84 20.69
CA GLN A 187 19.08 -5.25 21.00
C GLN A 187 18.37 -5.81 19.77
N LEU A 188 18.65 -5.28 18.56
CA LEU A 188 18.06 -5.77 17.32
C LEU A 188 18.50 -7.19 16.96
N LYS A 189 19.62 -7.71 17.47
CA LYS A 189 20.08 -9.07 17.23
C LYS A 189 19.14 -10.15 17.78
N THR A 190 18.38 -9.81 18.81
CA THR A 190 17.55 -10.75 19.57
C THR A 190 16.05 -10.52 19.44
N VAL A 191 15.62 -9.51 18.65
CA VAL A 191 14.19 -9.24 18.46
C VAL A 191 13.50 -10.37 17.70
N THR A 192 12.27 -10.63 18.08
CA THR A 192 11.41 -11.65 17.49
C THR A 192 10.32 -11.03 16.60
N ALA A 193 9.68 -11.84 15.80
CA ALA A 193 8.51 -11.41 15.04
C ALA A 193 7.38 -10.90 15.97
N ALA A 194 7.21 -11.52 17.14
CA ALA A 194 6.21 -11.08 18.12
C ALA A 194 6.51 -9.68 18.70
N ASP A 195 7.79 -9.30 18.81
CA ASP A 195 8.17 -7.95 19.22
C ASP A 195 7.95 -6.94 18.11
N ALA A 196 8.27 -7.30 16.86
CA ALA A 196 8.08 -6.45 15.71
C ALA A 196 6.60 -6.20 15.38
N LEU A 197 5.71 -7.14 15.71
CA LEU A 197 4.26 -7.01 15.50
C LEU A 197 3.58 -6.05 16.51
N LYS A 198 4.27 -5.58 17.55
CA LYS A 198 3.75 -4.60 18.51
C LYS A 198 3.94 -3.17 18.02
N HIS A 199 3.17 -2.79 17.00
CA HIS A 199 3.24 -1.42 16.49
C HIS A 199 2.68 -0.41 17.52
N PRO A 200 3.37 0.74 17.76
CA PRO A 200 2.99 1.66 18.84
C PRO A 200 1.68 2.42 18.60
N THR A 201 1.26 2.59 17.34
CA THR A 201 0.17 3.53 16.97
C THR A 201 -0.92 2.90 16.11
N TRP A 202 -0.54 2.05 15.14
CA TRP A 202 -1.44 1.51 14.12
C TRP A 202 -1.73 0.03 14.35
N ASP A 203 -2.99 -0.37 14.15
CA ASP A 203 -3.38 -1.78 14.02
C ASP A 203 -3.40 -2.15 12.53
N MET A 204 -2.41 -2.89 12.11
CA MET A 204 -2.15 -3.19 10.69
C MET A 204 -1.95 -4.69 10.45
N GLY A 205 -2.02 -5.09 9.17
CA GLY A 205 -1.66 -6.45 8.76
C GLY A 205 -0.21 -6.81 9.10
N ALA A 206 0.06 -8.09 9.33
CA ALA A 206 1.38 -8.56 9.79
C ALA A 206 2.53 -8.16 8.85
N LYS A 207 2.34 -8.23 7.52
CA LYS A 207 3.40 -7.87 6.54
C LYS A 207 3.83 -6.41 6.70
N ILE A 208 2.89 -5.47 6.66
CA ILE A 208 3.20 -4.03 6.76
C ILE A 208 3.72 -3.65 8.15
N THR A 209 3.33 -4.36 9.21
CA THR A 209 3.85 -4.11 10.56
C THR A 209 5.34 -4.48 10.66
N ILE A 210 5.78 -5.59 10.06
CA ILE A 210 7.20 -5.94 9.96
C ILE A 210 7.95 -4.93 9.09
N ASP A 211 7.37 -4.51 7.96
CA ASP A 211 7.97 -3.49 7.10
C ASP A 211 8.11 -2.14 7.82
N SER A 212 7.16 -1.79 8.69
CA SER A 212 7.27 -0.61 9.56
C SER A 212 8.42 -0.75 10.56
N ALA A 213 8.58 -1.95 11.17
CA ALA A 213 9.65 -2.21 12.13
C ALA A 213 11.05 -2.07 11.52
N SER A 214 11.22 -2.43 10.24
CA SER A 214 12.48 -2.34 9.48
C SER A 214 12.67 -1.01 8.75
N LEU A 215 11.69 -0.11 8.77
CA LEU A 215 11.56 1.09 7.93
C LEU A 215 11.50 0.78 6.41
N MET A 216 11.32 -0.48 6.00
CA MET A 216 11.07 -0.80 4.58
C MET A 216 9.75 -0.21 4.09
N ASN A 217 8.70 -0.20 4.94
CA ASN A 217 7.44 0.45 4.61
C ASN A 217 7.66 1.91 4.22
N LYS A 218 8.46 2.65 4.99
CA LYS A 218 8.79 4.05 4.69
C LYS A 218 9.66 4.18 3.43
N GLY A 219 10.55 3.23 3.20
CA GLY A 219 11.30 3.15 1.95
C GLY A 219 10.39 2.99 0.73
N PHE A 220 9.40 2.11 0.80
CA PHE A 220 8.40 1.95 -0.27
C PHE A 220 7.56 3.21 -0.47
N GLU A 221 7.24 3.91 0.59
CA GLU A 221 6.51 5.17 0.52
C GLU A 221 7.34 6.31 -0.10
N VAL A 222 8.66 6.33 0.06
CA VAL A 222 9.54 7.24 -0.70
C VAL A 222 9.43 6.97 -2.21
N ILE A 223 9.44 5.69 -2.60
CA ILE A 223 9.31 5.30 -4.01
C ILE A 223 7.92 5.68 -4.55
N GLU A 224 6.86 5.41 -3.79
CA GLU A 224 5.49 5.76 -4.14
C GLU A 224 5.32 7.29 -4.29
N ALA A 225 5.86 8.08 -3.35
CA ALA A 225 5.80 9.54 -3.39
C ALA A 225 6.50 10.13 -4.63
N LYS A 226 7.66 9.59 -5.00
CA LYS A 226 8.34 10.00 -6.25
C LYS A 226 7.41 9.84 -7.45
N TRP A 227 6.74 8.71 -7.57
CA TRP A 227 5.86 8.44 -8.71
C TRP A 227 4.58 9.26 -8.67
N LEU A 228 3.89 9.31 -7.55
CA LEU A 228 2.60 10.02 -7.44
C LEU A 228 2.74 11.54 -7.64
N PHE A 229 3.81 12.14 -7.15
CA PHE A 229 3.96 13.59 -7.12
C PHE A 229 5.02 14.12 -8.09
N GLY A 230 5.70 13.24 -8.83
CA GLY A 230 6.71 13.63 -9.81
C GLY A 230 7.94 14.31 -9.20
N VAL A 231 8.20 14.12 -7.90
CA VAL A 231 9.28 14.76 -7.16
C VAL A 231 10.50 13.84 -7.12
N PRO A 232 11.72 14.32 -7.40
CA PRO A 232 12.94 13.52 -7.26
C PRO A 232 13.12 12.97 -5.85
N ALA A 233 13.70 11.79 -5.72
CA ALA A 233 13.83 11.09 -4.44
C ALA A 233 14.67 11.87 -3.39
N ASP A 234 15.64 12.66 -3.83
CA ASP A 234 16.46 13.55 -2.99
C ASP A 234 15.69 14.75 -2.41
N LYS A 235 14.53 15.08 -2.99
CA LYS A 235 13.58 16.06 -2.42
C LYS A 235 12.54 15.41 -1.50
N ILE A 236 12.59 14.11 -1.24
CA ILE A 236 11.68 13.41 -0.32
C ILE A 236 12.44 13.10 0.98
N GLN A 237 12.15 13.86 2.02
CA GLN A 237 12.80 13.74 3.33
C GLN A 237 11.92 12.96 4.31
N VAL A 238 12.45 11.86 4.85
CA VAL A 238 11.75 11.09 5.88
C VAL A 238 11.93 11.74 7.24
N LEU A 239 10.83 11.91 7.98
CA LEU A 239 10.78 12.41 9.35
C LEU A 239 10.16 11.38 10.27
N VAL A 240 10.81 11.06 11.38
CA VAL A 240 10.23 10.21 12.42
C VAL A 240 9.35 11.08 13.32
N HIS A 241 8.04 10.80 13.31
CA HIS A 241 7.02 11.48 14.12
C HIS A 241 6.22 10.43 14.91
N PRO A 242 6.64 10.08 16.13
CA PRO A 242 6.08 8.95 16.87
C PRO A 242 4.59 9.05 17.18
N GLN A 243 4.07 10.29 17.31
CA GLN A 243 2.67 10.52 17.63
C GLN A 243 1.74 10.24 16.43
N SER A 244 2.28 10.19 15.21
CA SER A 244 1.52 9.93 13.98
C SER A 244 0.28 10.84 13.80
N ILE A 245 0.37 12.10 14.25
CA ILE A 245 -0.67 13.12 14.11
C ILE A 245 -0.49 13.90 12.82
N VAL A 246 0.74 14.31 12.52
CA VAL A 246 1.10 14.87 11.21
C VAL A 246 1.32 13.70 10.27
N HIS A 247 0.42 13.53 9.31
CA HIS A 247 0.48 12.40 8.38
C HIS A 247 1.46 12.62 7.22
N SER A 248 1.85 13.81 6.92
CA SER A 248 2.98 14.28 6.10
C SER A 248 2.76 15.74 5.75
N ALA A 249 3.77 16.36 5.13
CA ALA A 249 3.73 17.76 4.75
C ALA A 249 4.48 18.03 3.43
N VAL A 250 4.21 19.19 2.84
CA VAL A 250 4.91 19.72 1.67
C VAL A 250 5.52 21.06 2.04
N GLN A 251 6.80 21.21 1.80
CA GLN A 251 7.51 22.49 1.87
C GLN A 251 7.63 23.07 0.47
N PHE A 252 7.22 24.32 0.30
CA PHE A 252 7.27 25.06 -0.96
C PHE A 252 8.53 25.93 -1.06
N CYS A 253 8.82 26.41 -2.26
CA CYS A 253 10.04 27.22 -2.55
C CYS A 253 10.15 28.52 -1.76
N ASP A 254 9.08 29.04 -1.21
CA ASP A 254 9.04 30.20 -0.31
C ASP A 254 9.33 29.87 1.17
N GLY A 255 9.56 28.58 1.46
CA GLY A 255 9.76 28.06 2.81
C GLY A 255 8.45 27.75 3.58
N GLY A 256 7.28 28.04 2.98
CA GLY A 256 5.98 27.67 3.57
C GLY A 256 5.80 26.16 3.65
N VAL A 257 5.20 25.67 4.74
CA VAL A 257 4.92 24.25 4.94
C VAL A 257 3.42 24.02 5.12
N LYS A 258 2.82 23.19 4.27
CA LYS A 258 1.44 22.72 4.43
C LYS A 258 1.45 21.25 4.86
N ALA A 259 0.64 20.93 5.86
CA ALA A 259 0.54 19.59 6.42
C ALA A 259 -0.91 19.18 6.63
N GLN A 260 -1.20 17.90 6.48
CA GLN A 260 -2.48 17.35 6.91
C GLN A 260 -2.29 16.64 8.26
N LEU A 261 -3.14 16.99 9.22
CA LEU A 261 -3.16 16.44 10.57
C LEU A 261 -4.48 15.70 10.80
N GLY A 262 -4.43 14.63 11.58
CA GLY A 262 -5.61 13.86 11.97
C GLY A 262 -5.31 12.81 13.02
N VAL A 263 -6.36 12.19 13.55
CA VAL A 263 -6.19 10.94 14.30
C VAL A 263 -5.79 9.83 13.35
N PRO A 264 -5.02 8.81 13.80
CA PRO A 264 -4.65 7.65 12.98
C PRO A 264 -5.89 6.80 12.63
N ASP A 265 -6.55 7.11 11.53
CA ASP A 265 -7.76 6.43 11.04
C ASP A 265 -7.76 6.37 9.51
N MET A 266 -7.61 5.16 8.96
CA MET A 266 -7.56 4.96 7.51
C MET A 266 -8.88 5.27 6.79
N ARG A 267 -10.01 5.39 7.50
CA ARG A 267 -11.27 5.81 6.88
C ARG A 267 -11.19 7.22 6.31
N LEU A 268 -10.37 8.09 6.91
CA LEU A 268 -10.18 9.46 6.41
C LEU A 268 -9.58 9.49 4.99
N PRO A 269 -8.39 8.91 4.73
CA PRO A 269 -7.82 8.90 3.38
C PRO A 269 -8.64 8.06 2.40
N ILE A 270 -9.26 6.95 2.83
CA ILE A 270 -10.17 6.15 2.00
C ILE A 270 -11.35 7.02 1.53
N GLN A 271 -12.05 7.66 2.48
CA GLN A 271 -13.19 8.52 2.17
C GLN A 271 -12.79 9.68 1.26
N TYR A 272 -11.63 10.30 1.52
CA TYR A 272 -11.17 11.40 0.70
C TYR A 272 -10.87 10.97 -0.75
N ALA A 273 -10.26 9.79 -0.94
CA ALA A 273 -10.04 9.23 -2.28
C ALA A 273 -11.37 8.93 -3.02
N PHE A 274 -12.39 8.46 -2.30
CA PHE A 274 -13.71 8.21 -2.89
C PHE A 274 -14.42 9.51 -3.28
N SER A 275 -14.39 10.52 -2.40
CA SER A 275 -15.20 11.73 -2.51
C SER A 275 -14.50 12.92 -3.19
N PHE A 276 -13.20 12.83 -3.46
CA PHE A 276 -12.45 13.95 -4.04
C PHE A 276 -13.16 14.57 -5.25
N PRO A 277 -13.29 15.92 -5.32
CA PRO A 277 -12.66 16.94 -4.47
C PRO A 277 -13.42 17.29 -3.17
N GLN A 278 -14.52 16.66 -2.86
CA GLN A 278 -15.37 17.00 -1.73
C GLN A 278 -14.87 16.37 -0.43
N ARG A 279 -15.16 17.03 0.71
CA ARG A 279 -14.99 16.46 2.05
C ARG A 279 -16.37 16.09 2.61
N LEU A 280 -16.53 14.83 2.94
CA LEU A 280 -17.77 14.32 3.54
C LEU A 280 -17.62 14.22 5.07
N PRO A 281 -18.72 14.26 5.83
CA PRO A 281 -18.69 13.95 7.25
C PRO A 281 -18.17 12.53 7.47
N LEU A 282 -17.28 12.34 8.46
CA LEU A 282 -16.77 11.05 8.88
C LEU A 282 -17.04 10.88 10.37
N GLY A 283 -17.61 9.77 10.76
CA GLY A 283 -17.78 9.38 12.18
C GLY A 283 -16.43 9.06 12.83
N GLY A 284 -16.35 9.22 14.16
CA GLY A 284 -15.16 8.91 14.95
C GLY A 284 -14.56 10.11 15.67
N ASP A 285 -13.42 9.89 16.30
CA ASP A 285 -12.74 10.87 17.13
C ASP A 285 -12.20 12.06 16.30
N ARG A 286 -12.04 13.19 16.97
CA ARG A 286 -11.41 14.39 16.39
C ARG A 286 -10.08 14.64 17.10
N LEU A 287 -9.14 15.20 16.31
CA LEU A 287 -7.83 15.56 16.82
C LEU A 287 -7.97 16.64 17.92
N ASP A 288 -7.32 16.38 19.06
CA ASP A 288 -7.20 17.33 20.15
C ASP A 288 -5.72 17.71 20.34
N LEU A 289 -5.36 18.88 19.83
CA LEU A 289 -3.98 19.39 19.86
C LEU A 289 -3.48 19.81 21.26
N PHE A 290 -4.36 19.86 22.25
CA PHE A 290 -3.95 20.20 23.61
C PHE A 290 -3.30 19.05 24.38
N ARG A 291 -3.45 17.80 23.89
CA ARG A 291 -3.12 16.61 24.69
C ARG A 291 -1.70 16.13 24.54
N GLN A 292 -1.00 16.47 23.48
CA GLN A 292 0.37 15.97 23.28
C GLN A 292 1.21 16.87 22.35
N PRO A 293 2.54 16.93 22.59
CA PRO A 293 3.44 17.66 21.71
C PRO A 293 3.57 16.97 20.35
N LEU A 294 4.02 17.72 19.36
CA LEU A 294 4.45 17.21 18.06
C LEU A 294 5.97 17.18 18.04
N GLU A 295 6.54 15.99 17.96
CA GLU A 295 7.99 15.78 17.97
C GLU A 295 8.44 15.17 16.65
N PHE A 296 9.60 15.59 16.17
CA PHE A 296 10.18 15.11 14.91
C PHE A 296 11.66 14.78 15.11
N PHE A 297 12.08 13.65 14.55
CA PHE A 297 13.46 13.15 14.63
C PHE A 297 13.95 12.71 13.26
N GLU A 298 15.25 12.67 13.07
CA GLU A 298 15.88 12.07 11.90
C GLU A 298 15.78 10.54 11.97
N PRO A 299 15.56 9.86 10.83
CA PRO A 299 15.64 8.40 10.77
C PRO A 299 17.09 7.94 10.87
N ASP A 300 17.33 6.87 11.62
CA ASP A 300 18.65 6.23 11.72
C ASP A 300 18.84 5.24 10.55
N VAL A 301 19.36 5.74 9.44
CA VAL A 301 19.54 4.96 8.21
C VAL A 301 20.68 3.92 8.31
N GLU A 302 21.63 4.10 9.23
CA GLU A 302 22.68 3.10 9.48
C GLU A 302 22.12 1.87 10.18
N LYS A 303 21.24 2.10 11.16
CA LYS A 303 20.55 1.05 11.89
C LYS A 303 19.47 0.35 11.03
N PHE A 304 18.73 1.11 10.23
CA PHE A 304 17.65 0.62 9.39
C PHE A 304 18.03 0.63 7.91
N LYS A 305 18.92 -0.29 7.52
CA LYS A 305 19.43 -0.43 6.15
C LYS A 305 18.32 -0.49 5.07
N CYS A 306 17.13 -1.01 5.42
CA CYS A 306 16.04 -1.15 4.46
C CYS A 306 15.59 0.19 3.88
N LEU A 307 15.60 1.27 4.68
CA LEU A 307 15.31 2.62 4.18
C LEU A 307 16.38 3.10 3.21
N ALA A 308 17.68 2.90 3.54
CA ALA A 308 18.78 3.27 2.65
C ALA A 308 18.72 2.52 1.31
N MET A 309 18.44 1.20 1.34
CA MET A 309 18.29 0.38 0.13
C MET A 309 17.11 0.83 -0.75
N ALA A 310 16.02 1.30 -0.17
CA ALA A 310 14.91 1.85 -0.93
C ALA A 310 15.31 3.13 -1.68
N TYR A 311 16.05 4.04 -1.04
CA TYR A 311 16.62 5.21 -1.71
C TYR A 311 17.60 4.81 -2.81
N GLU A 312 18.50 3.86 -2.54
CA GLU A 312 19.42 3.33 -3.55
C GLU A 312 18.69 2.77 -4.76
N SER A 313 17.65 1.95 -4.49
CA SER A 313 16.89 1.31 -5.55
C SER A 313 16.19 2.30 -6.47
N ILE A 314 15.58 3.36 -5.91
CA ILE A 314 14.86 4.35 -6.71
C ILE A 314 15.80 5.32 -7.42
N HIS A 315 16.98 5.55 -6.91
CA HIS A 315 18.02 6.29 -7.64
C HIS A 315 18.56 5.48 -8.84
N LYS A 316 18.75 4.17 -8.67
CA LYS A 316 19.17 3.28 -9.75
C LYS A 316 18.08 3.11 -10.81
N GLY A 317 16.81 3.12 -10.40
CA GLY A 317 15.68 3.01 -11.31
C GLY A 317 15.50 1.63 -11.93
N GLY A 318 14.87 1.59 -13.11
CA GLY A 318 14.61 0.33 -13.82
C GLY A 318 13.84 -0.67 -12.98
N ASN A 319 14.26 -1.94 -13.02
CA ASN A 319 13.65 -3.01 -12.24
C ASN A 319 14.19 -3.13 -10.79
N MET A 320 15.12 -2.25 -10.35
CA MET A 320 15.72 -2.37 -9.01
C MET A 320 14.70 -2.28 -7.86
N PRO A 321 13.71 -1.36 -7.86
CA PRO A 321 12.69 -1.35 -6.82
C PRO A 321 11.82 -2.62 -6.80
N CYS A 322 11.58 -3.24 -7.96
CA CYS A 322 10.90 -4.55 -8.07
C CYS A 322 11.71 -5.65 -7.36
N ILE A 323 13.03 -5.69 -7.57
CA ILE A 323 13.93 -6.63 -6.89
C ILE A 323 13.84 -6.46 -5.38
N VAL A 324 13.91 -5.22 -4.87
CA VAL A 324 13.82 -4.91 -3.44
C VAL A 324 12.47 -5.37 -2.87
N ASN A 325 11.36 -5.08 -3.57
CA ASN A 325 10.04 -5.50 -3.12
C ASN A 325 9.91 -7.03 -3.05
N ALA A 326 10.30 -7.73 -4.11
CA ALA A 326 10.19 -9.18 -4.18
C ALA A 326 11.05 -9.88 -3.11
N ALA A 327 12.30 -9.44 -2.95
CA ALA A 327 13.17 -9.93 -1.89
C ALA A 327 12.62 -9.64 -0.49
N ASN A 328 12.07 -8.42 -0.27
CA ASN A 328 11.47 -8.04 1.00
C ASN A 328 10.25 -8.91 1.34
N GLU A 329 9.39 -9.24 0.41
CA GLU A 329 8.25 -10.11 0.68
C GLU A 329 8.70 -11.49 1.19
N ILE A 330 9.76 -12.06 0.61
CA ILE A 330 10.32 -13.35 1.04
C ILE A 330 10.94 -13.26 2.44
N VAL A 331 11.78 -12.26 2.70
CA VAL A 331 12.44 -12.17 4.02
C VAL A 331 11.48 -11.75 5.13
N ASN A 332 10.46 -10.94 4.82
CA ASN A 332 9.40 -10.58 5.74
C ASN A 332 8.61 -11.83 6.18
N GLU A 333 8.23 -12.68 5.22
CA GLU A 333 7.58 -13.95 5.53
C GLU A 333 8.51 -14.89 6.30
N GLY A 334 9.79 -14.96 5.87
CA GLY A 334 10.83 -15.76 6.53
C GLY A 334 11.03 -15.34 8.00
N PHE A 335 11.12 -14.05 8.29
CA PHE A 335 11.22 -13.51 9.65
C PHE A 335 9.98 -13.86 10.49
N ARG A 336 8.79 -13.70 9.96
CA ARG A 336 7.54 -14.06 10.65
C ARG A 336 7.46 -15.56 10.98
N LYS A 337 8.06 -16.42 10.16
CA LYS A 337 8.15 -17.88 10.34
C LYS A 337 9.39 -18.32 11.12
N GLY A 338 10.29 -17.42 11.52
CA GLY A 338 11.53 -17.73 12.22
C GLY A 338 12.65 -18.32 11.35
N ALA A 339 12.55 -18.22 10.02
CA ALA A 339 13.55 -18.72 9.07
C ALA A 339 14.76 -17.76 8.94
N CYS A 340 14.63 -16.49 9.30
CA CYS A 340 15.76 -15.55 9.36
C CYS A 340 15.61 -14.59 10.54
N SER A 341 16.73 -13.97 10.98
CA SER A 341 16.71 -12.92 12.00
C SER A 341 16.32 -11.57 11.41
N PHE A 342 15.95 -10.61 12.27
CA PHE A 342 15.58 -9.26 11.86
C PHE A 342 16.68 -8.57 11.05
N LEU A 343 17.94 -8.61 11.53
CA LEU A 343 19.06 -8.00 10.82
C LEU A 343 19.39 -8.71 9.50
N ALA A 344 19.20 -10.04 9.44
CA ALA A 344 19.44 -10.80 8.24
C ALA A 344 18.49 -10.43 7.09
N MET A 345 17.32 -9.83 7.36
CA MET A 345 16.40 -9.38 6.32
C MET A 345 17.11 -8.39 5.38
N GLY A 346 17.72 -7.34 5.92
CA GLY A 346 18.45 -6.35 5.11
C GLY A 346 19.61 -6.97 4.33
N ASP A 347 20.39 -7.85 4.96
CA ASP A 347 21.54 -8.50 4.29
C ASP A 347 21.10 -9.40 3.12
N ILE A 348 19.94 -10.06 3.20
CA ILE A 348 19.41 -10.91 2.12
C ILE A 348 18.92 -10.02 0.97
N ILE A 349 18.20 -8.93 1.27
CA ILE A 349 17.73 -7.98 0.24
C ILE A 349 18.93 -7.38 -0.50
N GLU A 350 19.95 -6.90 0.21
CA GLU A 350 21.16 -6.32 -0.38
C GLU A 350 21.85 -7.30 -1.34
N LYS A 351 21.97 -8.58 -0.95
CA LYS A 351 22.52 -9.62 -1.83
C LYS A 351 21.64 -9.87 -3.05
N ALA A 352 20.32 -9.89 -2.90
CA ALA A 352 19.41 -10.05 -4.03
C ALA A 352 19.55 -8.90 -5.03
N MET A 353 19.71 -7.64 -4.57
CA MET A 353 19.98 -6.47 -5.41
C MET A 353 21.29 -6.59 -6.24
N GLN A 354 22.28 -7.34 -5.71
CA GLN A 354 23.57 -7.57 -6.38
C GLN A 354 23.54 -8.72 -7.38
N ILE A 355 22.70 -9.73 -7.15
CA ILE A 355 22.69 -11.00 -7.92
C ILE A 355 21.69 -10.93 -9.08
N VAL A 356 20.48 -10.38 -8.85
CA VAL A 356 19.43 -10.35 -9.86
C VAL A 356 19.80 -9.37 -10.97
N ALA A 357 19.58 -9.79 -12.22
CA ALA A 357 19.94 -8.99 -13.39
C ALA A 357 19.19 -7.66 -13.39
N PHE A 358 19.94 -6.57 -13.61
CA PHE A 358 19.39 -5.22 -13.72
C PHE A 358 18.95 -4.94 -15.15
N ASP A 359 17.74 -4.41 -15.30
CA ASP A 359 17.20 -3.86 -16.53
C ASP A 359 16.78 -2.40 -16.29
N SER A 360 17.30 -1.48 -17.12
CA SER A 360 17.05 -0.04 -16.97
C SER A 360 15.72 0.44 -17.56
N ASN A 361 15.06 -0.37 -18.40
CA ASN A 361 13.82 0.00 -19.08
C ASN A 361 12.85 -1.22 -19.16
N PRO A 362 12.43 -1.74 -18.01
CA PRO A 362 11.61 -2.95 -17.96
C PRO A 362 10.19 -2.70 -18.49
N ASP A 363 9.71 -3.62 -19.30
CA ASP A 363 8.29 -3.74 -19.61
C ASP A 363 7.57 -4.64 -18.57
N TYR A 364 6.27 -4.89 -18.79
CA TYR A 364 5.48 -5.70 -17.86
C TYR A 364 6.04 -7.13 -17.70
N ASP A 365 6.45 -7.76 -18.80
CA ASP A 365 6.96 -9.14 -18.76
C ASP A 365 8.31 -9.21 -18.03
N VAL A 366 9.16 -8.20 -18.19
CA VAL A 366 10.41 -8.06 -17.45
C VAL A 366 10.14 -7.89 -15.95
N TYR A 367 9.14 -7.10 -15.54
CA TYR A 367 8.76 -7.00 -14.13
C TYR A 367 8.27 -8.35 -13.55
N VAL A 368 7.48 -9.13 -14.31
CA VAL A 368 7.03 -10.47 -13.90
C VAL A 368 8.23 -11.41 -13.70
N GLN A 369 9.17 -11.42 -14.64
CA GLN A 369 10.38 -12.25 -14.56
C GLN A 369 11.29 -11.81 -13.41
N THR A 370 11.47 -10.50 -13.24
CA THR A 370 12.28 -9.93 -12.16
C THR A 370 11.72 -10.29 -10.78
N ASP A 371 10.41 -10.16 -10.57
CA ASP A 371 9.77 -10.55 -9.31
C ASP A 371 10.00 -12.03 -8.99
N ALA A 372 9.76 -12.91 -9.98
CA ALA A 372 9.95 -14.36 -9.80
C ALA A 372 11.41 -14.71 -9.48
N GLU A 373 12.37 -14.13 -10.21
CA GLU A 373 13.80 -14.38 -10.00
C GLU A 373 14.28 -13.82 -8.65
N ALA A 374 13.89 -12.60 -8.27
CA ALA A 374 14.28 -12.01 -7.01
C ALA A 374 13.74 -12.80 -5.80
N ARG A 375 12.52 -13.33 -5.90
CA ARG A 375 11.95 -14.24 -4.89
C ARG A 375 12.78 -15.49 -4.76
N ARG A 376 13.11 -16.13 -5.88
CA ARG A 376 13.94 -17.34 -5.91
C ARG A 376 15.31 -17.08 -5.27
N VAL A 377 15.99 -16.02 -5.67
CA VAL A 377 17.31 -15.64 -5.16
C VAL A 377 17.27 -15.39 -3.65
N ALA A 378 16.28 -14.59 -3.17
CA ALA A 378 16.13 -14.30 -1.75
C ALA A 378 15.88 -15.57 -0.93
N LEU A 379 15.05 -16.48 -1.44
CA LEU A 379 14.76 -17.78 -0.79
C LEU A 379 16.02 -18.65 -0.73
N ASP A 380 16.78 -18.75 -1.82
CA ASP A 380 18.02 -19.53 -1.88
C ASP A 380 19.06 -18.99 -0.89
N ILE A 381 19.24 -17.65 -0.81
CA ILE A 381 20.16 -17.04 0.16
C ILE A 381 19.70 -17.31 1.60
N MET A 382 18.39 -17.23 1.87
CA MET A 382 17.84 -17.48 3.20
C MET A 382 18.05 -18.93 3.66
N ASN A 383 17.91 -19.89 2.76
CA ASN A 383 18.03 -21.34 3.06
C ASN A 383 19.49 -21.81 3.15
N ASN A 384 20.45 -21.10 2.57
CA ASN A 384 21.87 -21.47 2.54
C ASN A 384 22.70 -20.80 3.66
N LYS A 385 22.06 -20.27 4.71
CA LYS A 385 22.71 -19.67 5.91
C LYS A 385 22.93 -20.66 7.02
#